data_71f7f4789d1b450385c0346013e2d246
#
_entry.id   71f7f4789d1b450385c0346013e2d246
#
_cell.length_a   1.000
_cell.length_b   1.000
_cell.length_c   1.000
_cell.angle_alpha   90.00
_cell.angle_beta   90.00
_cell.angle_gamma   90.00
#
_symmetry.space_group_name_H-M   'P 1'
#
loop_
_entity.id
_entity.type
_entity.pdbx_description
1 polymer ?
#
loop_
_entity_poly.entity_id
_entity_poly.type
_entity_poly.pdbx_seq_one_letter_code
_entity_poly.pdbx_strand_id
1 'polypeptide(L)'
;MSTRLVDVVVIGAGQAGLSAAYHLRRRGYVPAGDTDQSAPTFVVLDADAHPGGAWQHRWESLRMATVNGIHELPGAPVPAADPTLPSRDVLPAYFAEYESRFALDVQRPVRVRAVRRADDDPLGRLVVETDAGEWSTRFVVNATGTWTRPFWPHYPGQERFAGRQLHVADYVCADEFAGQRVGIVGG
;
A
#
# COMPACT_ATOMS: atom_id res chain seq x y z
N MET A 1 20.35 -18.76 0.11
CA MET A 1 18.93 -18.52 0.43
C MET A 1 18.11 -19.17 -0.68
N SER A 2 17.04 -19.90 -0.38
CA SER A 2 16.21 -20.55 -1.41
C SER A 2 15.31 -19.50 -2.07
N THR A 3 15.32 -19.44 -3.40
CA THR A 3 14.41 -18.60 -4.18
C THR A 3 13.03 -19.27 -4.22
N ARG A 4 11.99 -18.57 -3.80
CA ARG A 4 10.60 -19.04 -3.87
C ARG A 4 10.03 -18.78 -5.26
N LEU A 5 9.26 -19.73 -5.78
CA LEU A 5 8.62 -19.60 -7.09
C LEU A 5 7.15 -19.19 -6.95
N VAL A 6 6.71 -18.26 -7.77
CA VAL A 6 5.31 -17.80 -7.85
C VAL A 6 5.02 -17.23 -9.25
N ASP A 7 3.76 -17.16 -9.67
CA ASP A 7 3.43 -16.56 -10.97
C ASP A 7 3.30 -15.03 -10.89
N VAL A 8 2.73 -14.51 -9.80
CA VAL A 8 2.54 -13.06 -9.61
C VAL A 8 3.03 -12.62 -8.22
N VAL A 9 3.85 -11.59 -8.18
CA VAL A 9 4.15 -10.84 -6.95
C VAL A 9 3.42 -9.50 -6.99
N VAL A 10 2.61 -9.24 -5.97
CA VAL A 10 2.01 -7.92 -5.71
C VAL A 10 2.83 -7.23 -4.62
N ILE A 11 3.33 -6.04 -4.91
CA ILE A 11 4.16 -5.26 -3.98
C ILE A 11 3.32 -4.14 -3.36
N GLY A 12 3.04 -4.26 -2.07
CA GLY A 12 2.19 -3.36 -1.29
C GLY A 12 0.78 -3.91 -1.10
N ALA A 13 0.27 -3.83 0.13
CA ALA A 13 -1.09 -4.22 0.52
C ALA A 13 -1.96 -3.01 0.89
N GLY A 14 -1.76 -1.91 0.20
CA GLY A 14 -2.70 -0.79 0.17
C GLY A 14 -3.90 -1.10 -0.74
N GLN A 15 -4.73 -0.09 -0.99
CA GLN A 15 -5.96 -0.24 -1.78
C GLN A 15 -5.73 -0.88 -3.15
N ALA A 16 -4.70 -0.45 -3.89
CA ALA A 16 -4.40 -0.98 -5.22
C ALA A 16 -3.92 -2.44 -5.15
N GLY A 17 -3.05 -2.78 -4.19
CA GLY A 17 -2.52 -4.13 -4.04
C GLY A 17 -3.58 -5.14 -3.61
N LEU A 18 -4.41 -4.80 -2.63
CA LEU A 18 -5.52 -5.65 -2.20
C LEU A 18 -6.57 -5.83 -3.30
N SER A 19 -6.87 -4.77 -4.06
CA SER A 19 -7.74 -4.87 -5.23
C SER A 19 -7.18 -5.81 -6.29
N ALA A 20 -5.87 -5.73 -6.58
CA ALA A 20 -5.21 -6.63 -7.52
C ALA A 20 -5.28 -8.08 -7.02
N ALA A 21 -4.95 -8.33 -5.76
CA ALA A 21 -5.01 -9.66 -5.15
C ALA A 21 -6.42 -10.26 -5.19
N TYR A 22 -7.45 -9.47 -4.90
CA TYR A 22 -8.85 -9.87 -5.04
C TYR A 22 -9.18 -10.33 -6.47
N HIS A 23 -8.75 -9.56 -7.46
CA HIS A 23 -9.02 -9.91 -8.85
C HIS A 23 -8.20 -11.13 -9.32
N LEU A 24 -7.00 -11.36 -8.78
CA LEU A 24 -6.25 -12.59 -9.00
C LEU A 24 -7.01 -13.79 -8.44
N ARG A 25 -7.49 -13.72 -7.19
CA ARG A 25 -8.35 -14.76 -6.59
C ARG A 25 -9.56 -15.07 -7.47
N ARG A 26 -10.26 -14.07 -7.95
CA ARG A 26 -11.42 -14.25 -8.85
C ARG A 26 -11.08 -14.87 -10.20
N ARG A 27 -9.83 -14.85 -10.60
CA ARG A 27 -9.32 -15.50 -11.83
C ARG A 27 -8.73 -16.87 -11.57
N GLY A 28 -8.91 -17.44 -10.37
CA GLY A 28 -8.45 -18.76 -10.04
C GLY A 28 -6.99 -18.84 -9.57
N TYR A 29 -6.33 -17.69 -9.33
CA TYR A 29 -5.03 -17.71 -8.67
C TYR A 29 -5.20 -18.06 -7.19
N VAL A 30 -4.26 -18.83 -6.66
CA VAL A 30 -4.21 -19.17 -5.23
C VAL A 30 -2.99 -18.53 -4.57
N PRO A 31 -3.02 -18.28 -3.25
CA PRO A 31 -1.85 -17.79 -2.52
C PRO A 31 -0.66 -18.76 -2.65
N ALA A 32 0.55 -18.20 -2.65
CA ALA A 32 1.78 -18.99 -2.61
C ALA A 32 1.83 -19.81 -1.31
N GLY A 33 1.80 -21.11 -1.39
CA GLY A 33 1.71 -21.99 -0.21
C GLY A 33 0.37 -22.70 -0.08
N ASP A 34 -0.58 -22.42 -0.98
CA ASP A 34 -1.79 -23.21 -1.12
C ASP A 34 -1.45 -24.65 -1.55
N THR A 35 -2.30 -25.59 -1.17
CA THR A 35 -2.12 -27.00 -1.50
C THR A 35 -2.45 -27.35 -2.95
N ASP A 36 -3.20 -26.50 -3.65
CA ASP A 36 -3.50 -26.69 -5.08
C ASP A 36 -2.30 -26.27 -5.95
N GLN A 37 -1.46 -27.23 -6.25
CA GLN A 37 -0.27 -27.03 -7.10
C GLN A 37 -0.60 -26.90 -8.60
N SER A 38 -1.85 -27.10 -9.01
CA SER A 38 -2.29 -26.97 -10.42
C SER A 38 -2.72 -25.55 -10.76
N ALA A 39 -3.11 -24.74 -9.76
CA ALA A 39 -3.54 -23.37 -9.94
C ALA A 39 -2.34 -22.41 -10.06
N PRO A 40 -2.45 -21.34 -10.85
CA PRO A 40 -1.46 -20.27 -10.83
C PRO A 40 -1.42 -19.58 -9.47
N THR A 41 -0.25 -19.15 -9.05
CA THR A 41 0.00 -18.66 -7.69
C THR A 41 0.29 -17.17 -7.64
N PHE A 42 -0.04 -16.54 -6.51
CA PHE A 42 0.37 -15.17 -6.21
C PHE A 42 0.83 -15.02 -4.76
N VAL A 43 1.57 -13.95 -4.51
CA VAL A 43 1.91 -13.49 -3.17
C VAL A 43 1.74 -11.98 -3.08
N VAL A 44 1.28 -11.50 -1.95
CA VAL A 44 1.26 -10.06 -1.63
C VAL A 44 2.33 -9.78 -0.59
N LEU A 45 3.23 -8.85 -0.87
CA LEU A 45 4.33 -8.48 0.02
C LEU A 45 4.12 -7.04 0.50
N ASP A 46 4.09 -6.83 1.80
CA ASP A 46 3.91 -5.51 2.38
C ASP A 46 5.00 -5.17 3.40
N ALA A 47 5.54 -3.97 3.31
CA ALA A 47 6.62 -3.50 4.18
C ALA A 47 6.14 -3.06 5.56
N ASP A 48 4.86 -2.73 5.70
CA ASP A 48 4.26 -2.35 6.98
C ASP A 48 4.03 -3.58 7.86
N ALA A 49 4.06 -3.38 9.18
CA ALA A 49 3.82 -4.46 10.12
C ALA A 49 2.32 -4.82 10.26
N HIS A 50 1.44 -3.89 9.90
CA HIS A 50 0.00 -4.00 10.09
C HIS A 50 -0.77 -3.69 8.80
N PRO A 51 -2.02 -4.19 8.66
CA PRO A 51 -2.90 -3.83 7.55
C PRO A 51 -3.27 -2.35 7.55
N GLY A 52 -3.73 -1.84 6.39
CA GLY A 52 -4.27 -0.49 6.27
C GLY A 52 -3.58 0.41 5.26
N GLY A 53 -2.44 -0.01 4.71
CA GLY A 53 -1.68 0.79 3.76
C GLY A 53 -1.45 2.21 4.28
N ALA A 54 -1.62 3.23 3.45
CA ALA A 54 -1.41 4.62 3.85
C ALA A 54 -2.37 5.13 4.95
N TRP A 55 -3.48 4.44 5.22
CA TRP A 55 -4.43 4.88 6.24
C TRP A 55 -3.88 4.80 7.65
N GLN A 56 -3.08 3.80 7.98
CA GLN A 56 -2.46 3.64 9.29
C GLN A 56 -1.49 4.78 9.64
N HIS A 57 -1.00 5.50 8.64
CA HIS A 57 -0.04 6.60 8.79
C HIS A 57 -0.70 7.99 8.76
N ARG A 58 -2.04 8.07 8.67
CA ARG A 58 -2.72 9.36 8.66
C ARG A 58 -2.68 10.02 10.04
N TRP A 59 -2.76 11.34 10.06
CA TRP A 59 -2.79 12.11 11.28
C TRP A 59 -4.09 11.88 12.08
N GLU A 60 -4.01 11.97 13.38
CA GLU A 60 -5.10 11.63 14.29
C GLU A 60 -6.36 12.49 14.11
N SER A 61 -6.20 13.76 13.78
CA SER A 61 -7.33 14.67 13.59
C SER A 61 -8.10 14.45 12.27
N LEU A 62 -7.65 13.55 11.38
CA LEU A 62 -8.42 13.16 10.21
C LEU A 62 -9.55 12.21 10.62
N ARG A 63 -10.75 12.76 10.78
CA ARG A 63 -11.93 12.03 11.19
C ARG A 63 -12.65 11.39 10.01
N MET A 64 -13.42 10.33 10.27
CA MET A 64 -14.25 9.68 9.25
C MET A 64 -15.19 10.68 8.56
N ALA A 65 -15.72 11.67 9.29
CA ALA A 65 -16.54 12.74 8.73
C ALA A 65 -15.82 13.70 7.77
N THR A 66 -14.49 13.80 7.88
CA THR A 66 -13.70 14.81 7.14
C THR A 66 -12.78 14.21 6.08
N VAL A 67 -12.78 12.87 5.96
CA VAL A 67 -12.05 12.20 4.87
C VAL A 67 -12.69 12.56 3.53
N ASN A 68 -11.87 13.07 2.61
CA ASN A 68 -12.32 13.36 1.25
C ASN A 68 -12.29 12.09 0.39
N GLY A 69 -13.41 11.35 0.44
CA GLY A 69 -13.61 10.14 -0.35
C GLY A 69 -12.84 8.91 0.21
N ILE A 70 -13.59 7.90 0.59
CA ILE A 70 -13.07 6.57 0.88
C ILE A 70 -13.59 5.67 -0.24
N HIS A 71 -12.68 5.18 -1.06
CA HIS A 71 -13.05 4.24 -2.12
C HIS A 71 -13.16 2.83 -1.55
N GLU A 72 -14.27 2.17 -1.86
CA GLU A 72 -14.49 0.79 -1.47
C GLU A 72 -13.47 -0.16 -2.13
N LEU A 73 -13.08 -1.19 -1.40
CA LEU A 73 -12.36 -2.31 -1.98
C LEU A 73 -13.33 -3.21 -2.77
N PRO A 74 -12.90 -3.81 -3.88
CA PRO A 74 -13.77 -4.63 -4.72
C PRO A 74 -14.45 -5.75 -3.94
N GLY A 75 -15.76 -5.83 -3.99
CA GLY A 75 -16.54 -6.88 -3.33
C GLY A 75 -16.80 -6.69 -1.83
N ALA A 76 -16.40 -5.55 -1.24
CA ALA A 76 -16.70 -5.22 0.14
C ALA A 76 -16.94 -3.71 0.30
N PRO A 77 -18.12 -3.28 0.74
CA PRO A 77 -18.37 -1.88 1.05
C PRO A 77 -17.56 -1.43 2.28
N VAL A 78 -17.26 -0.15 2.36
CA VAL A 78 -16.70 0.45 3.58
C VAL A 78 -17.73 0.35 4.69
N PRO A 79 -17.40 -0.19 5.87
CA PRO A 79 -18.36 -0.31 6.96
C PRO A 79 -18.78 1.08 7.48
N ALA A 80 -20.03 1.18 7.91
CA ALA A 80 -20.49 2.36 8.63
C ALA A 80 -19.67 2.51 9.92
N ALA A 81 -19.18 3.69 10.17
CA ALA A 81 -18.40 4.00 11.35
C ALA A 81 -18.83 5.33 11.98
N ASP A 82 -18.56 5.49 13.26
CA ASP A 82 -18.77 6.77 13.93
C ASP A 82 -17.97 7.87 13.22
N PRO A 83 -18.62 8.95 12.74
CA PRO A 83 -17.99 10.03 12.01
C PRO A 83 -16.91 10.76 12.81
N THR A 84 -16.92 10.66 14.13
CA THR A 84 -15.97 11.32 15.02
C THR A 84 -14.67 10.55 15.23
N LEU A 85 -14.62 9.27 14.84
CA LEU A 85 -13.43 8.45 14.99
C LEU A 85 -12.31 8.85 14.00
N PRO A 86 -11.03 8.74 14.39
CA PRO A 86 -9.91 8.90 13.48
C PRO A 86 -9.96 7.85 12.36
N SER A 87 -9.75 8.27 11.12
CA SER A 87 -9.74 7.35 9.97
C SER A 87 -8.64 6.29 10.06
N ARG A 88 -7.51 6.63 10.71
CA ARG A 88 -6.39 5.72 10.93
C ARG A 88 -6.71 4.56 11.90
N ASP A 89 -7.77 4.69 12.70
CA ASP A 89 -8.19 3.65 13.64
C ASP A 89 -9.28 2.76 13.02
N VAL A 90 -10.07 3.31 12.10
CA VAL A 90 -11.20 2.61 11.47
C VAL A 90 -10.78 1.85 10.21
N LEU A 91 -10.09 2.51 9.29
CA LEU A 91 -9.82 1.95 7.99
C LEU A 91 -8.81 0.77 7.98
N PRO A 92 -7.78 0.74 8.85
CA PRO A 92 -6.94 -0.45 8.97
C PRO A 92 -7.70 -1.71 9.35
N ALA A 93 -8.72 -1.61 10.21
CA ALA A 93 -9.57 -2.74 10.57
C ALA A 93 -10.38 -3.26 9.37
N TYR A 94 -10.92 -2.37 8.54
CA TYR A 94 -11.59 -2.73 7.29
C TYR A 94 -10.65 -3.46 6.32
N PHE A 95 -9.39 -3.01 6.19
CA PHE A 95 -8.38 -3.68 5.36
C PHE A 95 -8.02 -5.07 5.90
N ALA A 96 -7.86 -5.19 7.23
CA ALA A 96 -7.59 -6.49 7.89
C ALA A 96 -8.73 -7.50 7.67
N GLU A 97 -9.98 -7.06 7.82
CA GLU A 97 -11.15 -7.88 7.54
C GLU A 97 -11.20 -8.31 6.07
N TYR A 98 -10.90 -7.38 5.16
CA TYR A 98 -10.85 -7.66 3.72
C TYR A 98 -9.83 -8.74 3.37
N GLU A 99 -8.60 -8.63 3.89
CA GLU A 99 -7.55 -9.62 3.68
C GLU A 99 -7.98 -11.02 4.15
N SER A 100 -8.57 -11.08 5.34
CA SER A 100 -9.08 -12.33 5.93
C SER A 100 -10.24 -12.90 5.13
N ARG A 101 -11.23 -12.08 4.82
CA ARG A 101 -12.45 -12.48 4.09
C ARG A 101 -12.16 -13.08 2.73
N PHE A 102 -11.19 -12.55 2.02
CA PHE A 102 -10.83 -13.01 0.67
C PHE A 102 -9.58 -13.91 0.65
N ALA A 103 -9.05 -14.29 1.81
CA ALA A 103 -7.88 -15.16 1.97
C ALA A 103 -6.71 -14.70 1.08
N LEU A 104 -6.31 -13.43 1.21
CA LEU A 104 -5.32 -12.83 0.32
C LEU A 104 -3.88 -13.15 0.72
N ASP A 105 -3.65 -13.73 1.91
CA ASP A 105 -2.35 -14.19 2.44
C ASP A 105 -1.23 -13.15 2.27
N VAL A 106 -1.44 -11.96 2.86
CA VAL A 106 -0.45 -10.88 2.79
C VAL A 106 0.72 -11.19 3.71
N GLN A 107 1.92 -11.26 3.15
CA GLN A 107 3.14 -11.46 3.91
C GLN A 107 3.69 -10.11 4.38
N ARG A 108 3.80 -9.95 5.70
CA ARG A 108 4.33 -8.73 6.35
C ARG A 108 5.01 -9.04 7.70
N PRO A 109 5.97 -8.22 8.14
CA PRO A 109 6.60 -7.18 7.34
C PRO A 109 7.58 -7.78 6.33
N VAL A 110 7.45 -7.47 5.05
CA VAL A 110 8.38 -7.89 4.00
C VAL A 110 8.68 -6.69 3.08
N ARG A 111 9.89 -6.16 3.18
CA ARG A 111 10.30 -5.02 2.39
C ARG A 111 10.96 -5.46 1.09
N VAL A 112 10.33 -5.13 -0.03
CA VAL A 112 10.94 -5.29 -1.35
C VAL A 112 12.01 -4.21 -1.55
N ARG A 113 13.20 -4.62 -1.94
CA ARG A 113 14.36 -3.75 -2.17
C ARG A 113 14.59 -3.47 -3.65
N ALA A 114 14.44 -4.48 -4.48
CA ALA A 114 14.65 -4.38 -5.92
C ALA A 114 13.81 -5.41 -6.68
N VAL A 115 13.55 -5.10 -7.93
CA VAL A 115 13.03 -6.03 -8.94
C VAL A 115 13.98 -5.98 -10.12
N ARG A 116 14.49 -7.14 -10.52
CA ARG A 116 15.40 -7.26 -11.67
C ARG A 116 14.99 -8.42 -12.57
N ARG A 117 15.48 -8.44 -13.79
CA ARG A 117 15.37 -9.63 -14.66
C ARG A 117 16.24 -10.75 -14.12
N ALA A 118 15.77 -11.97 -14.23
CA ALA A 118 16.56 -13.16 -13.86
C ALA A 118 17.71 -13.39 -14.85
N ASP A 119 17.48 -13.06 -16.11
CA ASP A 119 18.38 -13.23 -17.25
C ASP A 119 18.11 -12.16 -18.32
N ASP A 120 18.77 -12.28 -19.47
CA ASP A 120 18.62 -11.34 -20.60
C ASP A 120 17.37 -11.58 -21.46
N ASP A 121 16.58 -12.62 -21.18
CA ASP A 121 15.32 -12.87 -21.89
C ASP A 121 14.27 -11.82 -21.50
N PRO A 122 13.79 -10.98 -22.44
CA PRO A 122 12.78 -9.98 -22.16
C PRO A 122 11.44 -10.55 -21.68
N LEU A 123 11.17 -11.83 -21.95
CA LEU A 123 9.98 -12.58 -21.51
C LEU A 123 10.30 -13.52 -20.34
N GLY A 124 11.56 -13.53 -19.89
CA GLY A 124 12.04 -14.33 -18.78
C GLY A 124 11.44 -13.92 -17.42
N ARG A 125 11.79 -14.67 -16.40
CA ARG A 125 11.30 -14.38 -15.05
C ARG A 125 11.94 -13.14 -14.46
N LEU A 126 11.25 -12.57 -13.50
CA LEU A 126 11.73 -11.49 -12.66
C LEU A 126 12.16 -12.05 -11.29
N VAL A 127 13.17 -11.44 -10.70
CA VAL A 127 13.58 -11.67 -9.32
C VAL A 127 13.18 -10.47 -8.48
N VAL A 128 12.39 -10.74 -7.45
CA VAL A 128 12.00 -9.74 -6.44
C VAL A 128 12.83 -9.97 -5.19
N GLU A 129 13.73 -9.05 -4.91
CA GLU A 129 14.63 -9.08 -3.77
C GLU A 129 13.99 -8.43 -2.56
N THR A 130 13.96 -9.14 -1.42
CA THR A 130 13.36 -8.67 -0.18
C THR A 130 14.33 -8.82 0.99
N ASP A 131 14.00 -8.26 2.13
CA ASP A 131 14.71 -8.51 3.39
C ASP A 131 14.44 -9.92 3.97
N ALA A 132 13.41 -10.62 3.48
CA ALA A 132 13.05 -11.97 3.88
C ALA A 132 13.41 -13.08 2.85
N GLY A 133 14.26 -12.75 1.85
CA GLY A 133 14.66 -13.66 0.79
C GLY A 133 14.20 -13.20 -0.59
N GLU A 134 14.25 -14.09 -1.58
CA GLU A 134 13.96 -13.78 -2.97
C GLU A 134 12.73 -14.55 -3.49
N TRP A 135 12.02 -13.91 -4.42
CA TRP A 135 10.94 -14.51 -5.18
C TRP A 135 11.28 -14.47 -6.67
N SER A 136 11.12 -15.61 -7.36
CA SER A 136 11.15 -15.65 -8.81
C SER A 136 9.73 -15.67 -9.35
N THR A 137 9.38 -14.71 -10.20
CA THR A 137 8.01 -14.49 -10.64
C THR A 137 7.94 -14.21 -12.14
N ARG A 138 6.78 -14.43 -12.76
CA ARG A 138 6.50 -14.06 -14.14
C ARG A 138 5.99 -12.64 -14.29
N PHE A 139 5.22 -12.17 -13.28
CA PHE A 139 4.60 -10.85 -13.29
C PHE A 139 4.75 -10.16 -11.96
N VAL A 140 4.92 -8.85 -12.00
CA VAL A 140 4.94 -7.98 -10.83
C VAL A 140 3.85 -6.92 -10.97
N VAL A 141 3.03 -6.78 -9.93
CA VAL A 141 2.10 -5.67 -9.75
C VAL A 141 2.71 -4.70 -8.75
N ASN A 142 3.16 -3.55 -9.23
CA ASN A 142 3.70 -2.51 -8.36
C ASN A 142 2.56 -1.66 -7.79
N ALA A 143 2.26 -1.84 -6.51
CA ALA A 143 1.23 -1.14 -5.75
C ALA A 143 1.80 -0.46 -4.49
N THR A 144 3.05 -0.01 -4.55
CA THR A 144 3.80 0.54 -3.40
C THR A 144 3.27 1.88 -2.88
N GLY A 145 2.39 2.55 -3.63
CA GLY A 145 1.89 3.87 -3.25
C GLY A 145 3.00 4.94 -3.23
N THR A 146 2.73 6.04 -2.55
CA THR A 146 3.64 7.20 -2.49
C THR A 146 3.92 7.67 -1.06
N TRP A 147 3.37 7.00 -0.03
CA TRP A 147 3.41 7.49 1.34
C TRP A 147 4.83 7.49 1.94
N THR A 148 5.57 6.41 1.75
CA THR A 148 6.93 6.25 2.32
C THR A 148 8.02 6.98 1.56
N ARG A 149 7.75 7.33 0.29
CA ARG A 149 8.61 8.14 -0.56
C ARG A 149 7.77 9.18 -1.29
N PRO A 150 7.27 10.20 -0.56
CA PRO A 150 6.46 11.24 -1.15
C PRO A 150 7.27 12.03 -2.18
N PHE A 151 6.66 12.31 -3.32
CA PHE A 151 7.22 13.23 -4.29
C PHE A 151 6.93 14.66 -3.84
N TRP A 152 7.98 15.41 -3.57
CA TRP A 152 7.86 16.84 -3.28
C TRP A 152 8.16 17.63 -4.54
N PRO A 153 7.15 18.21 -5.20
CA PRO A 153 7.38 19.00 -6.39
C PRO A 153 8.21 20.25 -6.07
N HIS A 154 9.14 20.57 -6.96
CA HIS A 154 9.93 21.80 -6.85
C HIS A 154 9.35 22.88 -7.74
N TYR A 155 9.13 24.07 -7.18
CA TYR A 155 8.65 25.22 -7.88
C TYR A 155 9.72 26.33 -7.95
N PRO A 156 9.86 27.06 -9.07
CA PRO A 156 10.78 28.18 -9.15
C PRO A 156 10.51 29.21 -8.05
N GLY A 157 11.54 29.53 -7.28
CA GLY A 157 11.43 30.47 -6.16
C GLY A 157 11.03 29.86 -4.82
N GLN A 158 10.83 28.53 -4.75
CA GLN A 158 10.49 27.84 -3.49
C GLN A 158 11.52 28.11 -2.40
N GLU A 159 12.78 28.22 -2.74
CA GLU A 159 13.88 28.54 -1.85
C GLU A 159 13.83 29.93 -1.23
N ARG A 160 13.05 30.85 -1.79
CA ARG A 160 12.86 32.22 -1.29
C ARG A 160 11.76 32.32 -0.25
N PHE A 161 10.97 31.27 -0.10
CA PHE A 161 9.90 31.26 0.90
C PHE A 161 10.53 31.04 2.28
N ALA A 162 10.48 32.08 3.12
CA ALA A 162 11.06 32.06 4.47
C ALA A 162 10.18 31.32 5.51
N GLY A 163 8.97 30.95 5.16
CA GLY A 163 8.06 30.22 6.04
C GLY A 163 8.33 28.72 6.07
N ARG A 164 7.69 28.01 7.00
CA ARG A 164 7.73 26.55 7.07
C ARG A 164 7.08 25.94 5.82
N GLN A 165 7.78 25.03 5.19
CA GLN A 165 7.27 24.19 4.10
C GLN A 165 7.13 22.77 4.61
N LEU A 166 6.04 22.09 4.27
CA LEU A 166 5.71 20.79 4.82
C LEU A 166 5.05 19.93 3.74
N HIS A 167 5.45 18.68 3.62
CA HIS A 167 4.68 17.67 2.89
C HIS A 167 3.61 17.07 3.81
N VAL A 168 2.46 16.67 3.25
CA VAL A 168 1.34 16.11 4.03
C VAL A 168 1.72 14.87 4.85
N ALA A 169 2.73 14.12 4.44
CA ALA A 169 3.23 12.97 5.19
C ALA A 169 3.86 13.35 6.56
N ASP A 170 4.31 14.60 6.69
CA ASP A 170 4.92 15.13 7.92
C ASP A 170 3.93 15.98 8.75
N TYR A 171 2.67 16.10 8.29
CA TYR A 171 1.63 16.85 8.98
C TYR A 171 1.12 16.08 10.20
N VAL A 172 1.00 16.75 11.33
CA VAL A 172 0.53 16.16 12.59
C VAL A 172 -0.84 16.71 13.00
N CYS A 173 -0.95 18.02 13.20
CA CYS A 173 -2.20 18.65 13.62
C CYS A 173 -2.27 20.14 13.22
N ALA A 174 -3.49 20.69 13.25
CA ALA A 174 -3.72 22.09 12.92
C ALA A 174 -3.16 23.07 13.96
N ASP A 175 -3.03 22.64 15.20
CA ASP A 175 -2.58 23.50 16.32
C ASP A 175 -1.15 24.01 16.12
N GLU A 176 -0.32 23.25 15.39
CA GLU A 176 1.04 23.67 15.01
C GLU A 176 1.04 24.97 14.16
N PHE A 177 -0.07 25.32 13.57
CA PHE A 177 -0.23 26.47 12.66
C PHE A 177 -1.16 27.54 13.24
N ALA A 178 -1.51 27.45 14.52
CA ALA A 178 -2.39 28.42 15.17
C ALA A 178 -1.85 29.86 14.99
N GLY A 179 -2.70 30.77 14.57
CA GLY A 179 -2.33 32.16 14.31
C GLY A 179 -1.50 32.41 13.05
N GLN A 180 -1.20 31.38 12.25
CA GLN A 180 -0.42 31.49 11.01
C GLN A 180 -1.34 31.52 9.77
N ARG A 181 -0.84 32.11 8.71
CA ARG A 181 -1.45 31.99 7.36
C ARG A 181 -0.86 30.77 6.68
N VAL A 182 -1.70 29.82 6.30
CA VAL A 182 -1.30 28.57 5.67
C VAL A 182 -1.78 28.55 4.22
N GLY A 183 -0.87 28.29 3.28
CA GLY A 183 -1.19 27.99 1.89
C GLY A 183 -1.11 26.47 1.66
N ILE A 184 -2.14 25.90 1.05
CA ILE A 184 -2.17 24.48 0.66
C ILE A 184 -2.06 24.39 -0.86
N VAL A 185 -1.11 23.59 -1.34
CA VAL A 185 -0.89 23.36 -2.77
C VAL A 185 -1.25 21.90 -3.09
N GLY A 186 -2.24 21.72 -3.97
CA GLY A 186 -2.83 20.41 -4.29
C GLY A 186 -4.12 20.16 -3.51
N GLY A 187 -4.73 18.98 -3.68
CA GLY A 187 -5.98 18.59 -3.05
C GLY A 187 -6.64 17.41 -3.75
#